data_6344b7a31ab053f55f28e8347a3dd980
#
_entry.id   6344b7a31ab053f55f28e8347a3dd980
#
_cell.length_a   1.000
_cell.length_b   1.000
_cell.length_c   1.000
_cell.angle_alpha   90.00
_cell.angle_beta   90.00
_cell.angle_gamma   90.00
#
_symmetry.space_group_name_H-M   'P 1'
#
loop_
_entity.id
_entity.type
_entity.pdbx_description
1 polymer ?
#
loop_
_entity_poly.entity_id
_entity_poly.type
_entity_poly.pdbx_seq_one_letter_code
_entity_poly.pdbx_strand_id
1 'polypeptide(L)'
;MLCEQDERLLPVLNELVALATVQCAAAGVTLTALVQHGDFLLSPSAVLGQTVDGLVVISNPPFFKLGKMDRRAQAHAYAVHGQPNIYGLFMAACARMIGPGGRYCFITPRSWMSGAYFMAARKCVMRHIAIECLHAFDSRRDSFGEDAVLQELMITWGVGRPYADAGLNVLLTRSTGASDLATAAVHAMPMERLVSNDEHAMLSLPAAGADPFAGWNATLSTYGMQVSTGPVVAFRAADYIRERKERGTVPLLWLQHVSQQSIKWPIDKKREHIKATAVSAWMMVRNQPMVVMRRFSPKEDQRRITCAPYGCNNDCLPGDVIGLENHLNYIHRPGGLMSPDEARGLSAFLASKVVDDHFRALAGSTQVNATELRQLPLPPLAVLVAIGQAVPPNPSIADVDKAVAIALASYQAQAAAG
;
A
#
# COMPACT_ATOMS: atom_id res chain seq x y z
N MET A 1 30.00 -12.03 -8.90
CA MET A 1 30.39 -10.61 -8.98
C MET A 1 29.86 -9.88 -7.76
N LEU A 2 30.68 -9.07 -7.10
CA LEU A 2 30.31 -8.22 -5.97
C LEU A 2 30.50 -6.77 -6.43
N CYS A 3 29.47 -5.92 -6.29
CA CYS A 3 29.55 -4.50 -6.60
C CYS A 3 29.42 -3.71 -5.31
N GLU A 4 30.36 -2.82 -5.04
CA GLU A 4 30.35 -1.95 -3.86
C GLU A 4 30.66 -0.52 -4.27
N GLN A 5 29.83 0.41 -3.80
CA GLN A 5 29.98 1.84 -4.08
C GLN A 5 30.92 2.53 -3.09
N ASP A 6 31.00 2.04 -1.85
CA ASP A 6 31.88 2.60 -0.84
C ASP A 6 33.29 1.99 -0.95
N GLU A 7 34.22 2.80 -1.44
CA GLU A 7 35.61 2.39 -1.61
C GLU A 7 36.26 1.86 -0.31
N ARG A 8 35.80 2.31 0.85
CA ARG A 8 36.33 1.89 2.17
C ARG A 8 36.02 0.44 2.48
N LEU A 9 34.97 -0.15 1.85
CA LEU A 9 34.56 -1.54 2.06
C LEU A 9 35.27 -2.51 1.11
N LEU A 10 35.92 -2.03 0.05
CA LEU A 10 36.58 -2.91 -0.92
C LEU A 10 37.67 -3.80 -0.31
N PRO A 11 38.55 -3.33 0.62
CA PRO A 11 39.55 -4.19 1.27
C PRO A 11 38.89 -5.35 2.01
N VAL A 12 37.83 -5.07 2.79
CA VAL A 12 37.08 -6.08 3.57
C VAL A 12 36.43 -7.10 2.64
N LEU A 13 35.82 -6.65 1.53
CA LEU A 13 35.23 -7.54 0.53
C LEU A 13 36.28 -8.46 -0.11
N ASN A 14 37.45 -7.95 -0.43
CA ASN A 14 38.53 -8.77 -0.99
C ASN A 14 39.04 -9.82 0.01
N GLU A 15 39.16 -9.49 1.30
CA GLU A 15 39.48 -10.46 2.35
C GLU A 15 38.42 -11.54 2.47
N LEU A 16 37.13 -11.17 2.49
CA LEU A 16 36.03 -12.13 2.54
C LEU A 16 36.03 -13.06 1.32
N VAL A 17 36.31 -12.54 0.14
CA VAL A 17 36.44 -13.33 -1.10
C VAL A 17 37.60 -14.32 -0.98
N ALA A 18 38.73 -13.88 -0.46
CA ALA A 18 39.91 -14.76 -0.26
C ALA A 18 39.56 -15.91 0.72
N LEU A 19 38.94 -15.60 1.84
CA LEU A 19 38.48 -16.60 2.82
C LEU A 19 37.49 -17.60 2.20
N ALA A 20 36.46 -17.08 1.49
CA ALA A 20 35.47 -17.92 0.81
C ALA A 20 36.12 -18.82 -0.25
N THR A 21 37.11 -18.31 -0.98
CA THR A 21 37.85 -19.11 -1.98
C THR A 21 38.59 -20.29 -1.33
N VAL A 22 39.24 -20.05 -0.18
CA VAL A 22 39.91 -21.12 0.57
C VAL A 22 38.90 -22.16 1.07
N GLN A 23 37.78 -21.73 1.63
CA GLN A 23 36.74 -22.66 2.13
C GLN A 23 36.11 -23.47 0.99
N CYS A 24 35.82 -22.86 -0.15
CA CYS A 24 35.31 -23.56 -1.33
C CYS A 24 36.31 -24.60 -1.84
N ALA A 25 37.59 -24.22 -1.93
CA ALA A 25 38.64 -25.15 -2.37
C ALA A 25 38.76 -26.37 -1.44
N ALA A 26 38.68 -26.16 -0.12
CA ALA A 26 38.66 -27.25 0.86
C ALA A 26 37.45 -28.20 0.71
N ALA A 27 36.34 -27.70 0.17
CA ALA A 27 35.15 -28.48 -0.17
C ALA A 27 35.14 -29.01 -1.62
N GLY A 28 36.26 -28.88 -2.34
CA GLY A 28 36.37 -29.34 -3.74
C GLY A 28 35.63 -28.46 -4.75
N VAL A 29 35.27 -27.24 -4.37
CA VAL A 29 34.55 -26.28 -5.23
C VAL A 29 35.49 -25.16 -5.66
N THR A 30 35.52 -24.85 -6.95
CA THR A 30 36.25 -23.67 -7.46
C THR A 30 35.38 -22.43 -7.38
N LEU A 31 35.79 -21.43 -6.59
CA LEU A 31 35.14 -20.13 -6.52
C LEU A 31 35.92 -19.11 -7.38
N THR A 32 35.24 -18.51 -8.34
CA THR A 32 35.75 -17.33 -9.07
C THR A 32 34.91 -16.12 -8.65
N ALA A 33 35.55 -15.11 -8.09
CA ALA A 33 34.89 -13.89 -7.66
C ALA A 33 35.51 -12.67 -8.32
N LEU A 34 34.66 -11.70 -8.65
CA LEU A 34 35.04 -10.37 -9.15
C LEU A 34 34.46 -9.33 -8.21
N VAL A 35 35.32 -8.52 -7.60
CA VAL A 35 34.93 -7.34 -6.83
C VAL A 35 35.06 -6.12 -7.74
N GLN A 36 33.97 -5.39 -7.92
CA GLN A 36 33.91 -4.18 -8.78
C GLN A 36 33.52 -2.98 -7.93
N HIS A 37 34.35 -1.93 -8.00
CA HIS A 37 33.98 -0.63 -7.42
C HIS A 37 33.01 0.09 -8.33
N GLY A 38 31.89 0.57 -7.78
CA GLY A 38 30.93 1.39 -8.50
C GLY A 38 29.48 1.16 -8.06
N ASP A 39 28.62 2.03 -8.58
CA ASP A 39 27.17 1.88 -8.40
C ASP A 39 26.65 0.79 -9.33
N PHE A 40 26.07 -0.27 -8.76
CA PHE A 40 25.53 -1.41 -9.51
C PHE A 40 24.51 -0.96 -10.57
N LEU A 41 23.62 -0.01 -10.23
CA LEU A 41 22.57 0.46 -11.14
C LEU A 41 23.10 1.35 -12.28
N LEU A 42 24.33 1.87 -12.16
CA LEU A 42 25.00 2.67 -13.20
C LEU A 42 26.13 1.91 -13.89
N SER A 43 26.40 0.68 -13.46
CA SER A 43 27.48 -0.11 -14.04
C SER A 43 27.22 -0.33 -15.54
N PRO A 44 28.18 0.04 -16.40
CA PRO A 44 28.06 -0.18 -17.84
C PRO A 44 28.22 -1.66 -18.21
N SER A 45 28.18 -2.53 -17.21
CA SER A 45 28.47 -3.92 -17.41
C SER A 45 27.55 -4.53 -18.47
N ALA A 46 28.15 -5.26 -19.38
CA ALA A 46 27.50 -6.22 -20.24
C ALA A 46 26.49 -7.13 -19.51
N VAL A 47 26.56 -7.15 -18.17
CA VAL A 47 25.70 -7.92 -17.27
C VAL A 47 24.30 -7.31 -17.15
N LEU A 48 24.15 -5.98 -16.98
CA LEU A 48 22.82 -5.35 -16.77
C LEU A 48 21.89 -5.36 -18.00
N GLY A 49 22.41 -5.70 -19.17
CA GLY A 49 21.64 -5.79 -20.43
C GLY A 49 21.46 -7.20 -20.95
N GLN A 50 22.05 -8.22 -20.35
CA GLN A 50 22.03 -9.59 -20.80
C GLN A 50 21.31 -10.50 -19.81
N THR A 51 20.53 -11.43 -20.34
CA THR A 51 19.93 -12.53 -19.57
C THR A 51 20.96 -13.63 -19.39
N VAL A 52 21.17 -14.09 -18.16
CA VAL A 52 22.12 -15.15 -17.81
C VAL A 52 21.38 -16.34 -17.26
N ASP A 53 21.53 -17.48 -17.91
CA ASP A 53 20.94 -18.75 -17.48
C ASP A 53 21.60 -19.24 -16.20
N GLY A 54 20.80 -19.78 -15.28
CA GLY A 54 21.28 -20.27 -13.99
C GLY A 54 21.79 -19.21 -13.02
N LEU A 55 21.67 -17.92 -13.35
CA LEU A 55 22.08 -16.83 -12.45
C LEU A 55 21.31 -16.86 -11.15
N VAL A 56 22.02 -16.84 -10.03
CA VAL A 56 21.42 -16.71 -8.69
C VAL A 56 21.67 -15.30 -8.17
N VAL A 57 20.60 -14.60 -7.82
CA VAL A 57 20.66 -13.29 -7.18
C VAL A 57 20.00 -13.34 -5.81
N ILE A 58 20.78 -13.00 -4.78
CA ILE A 58 20.29 -12.78 -3.41
C ILE A 58 20.66 -11.36 -3.02
N SER A 59 19.67 -10.56 -2.61
CA SER A 59 19.90 -9.15 -2.36
C SER A 59 19.06 -8.59 -1.21
N ASN A 60 19.71 -7.75 -0.41
CA ASN A 60 19.09 -6.79 0.50
C ASN A 60 19.47 -5.39 -0.01
N PRO A 61 18.72 -4.81 -0.94
CA PRO A 61 19.06 -3.52 -1.52
C PRO A 61 18.79 -2.38 -0.54
N PRO A 62 19.40 -1.19 -0.73
CA PRO A 62 19.10 -0.01 0.09
C PRO A 62 17.65 0.46 -0.09
N PHE A 63 17.04 1.08 0.97
CA PHE A 63 15.63 1.46 1.02
C PHE A 63 15.43 2.97 1.13
N PHE A 64 15.58 3.71 0.03
CA PHE A 64 15.32 5.16 0.00
C PHE A 64 14.73 5.63 -1.34
N LYS A 65 14.10 6.80 -1.30
CA LYS A 65 13.54 7.44 -2.49
C LYS A 65 14.62 8.19 -3.26
N LEU A 66 14.55 8.15 -4.57
CA LEU A 66 15.41 8.88 -5.48
C LEU A 66 14.70 10.12 -6.03
N GLY A 67 15.45 11.15 -6.40
CA GLY A 67 14.92 12.24 -7.21
C GLY A 67 14.55 11.74 -8.62
N LYS A 68 13.57 12.38 -9.27
CA LYS A 68 13.20 12.00 -10.65
C LYS A 68 14.35 12.21 -11.66
N MET A 69 15.27 13.13 -11.37
CA MET A 69 16.44 13.42 -12.20
C MET A 69 17.68 12.62 -11.79
N ASP A 70 17.58 11.69 -10.84
CA ASP A 70 18.67 10.81 -10.45
C ASP A 70 19.08 9.93 -11.63
N ARG A 71 20.39 9.84 -11.89
CA ARG A 71 20.94 9.08 -13.03
C ARG A 71 20.51 7.61 -13.02
N ARG A 72 20.36 7.00 -11.84
CA ARG A 72 19.88 5.62 -11.68
C ARG A 72 18.42 5.49 -12.11
N ALA A 73 17.57 6.47 -11.72
CA ALA A 73 16.17 6.49 -12.13
C ALA A 73 16.04 6.68 -13.67
N GLN A 74 16.90 7.49 -14.27
CA GLN A 74 16.93 7.69 -15.72
C GLN A 74 17.41 6.43 -16.46
N ALA A 75 18.48 5.79 -15.98
CA ALA A 75 19.02 4.55 -16.56
C ALA A 75 18.02 3.40 -16.52
N HIS A 76 17.14 3.37 -15.50
CA HIS A 76 16.10 2.34 -15.30
C HIS A 76 14.68 2.89 -15.48
N ALA A 77 14.47 3.84 -16.39
CA ALA A 77 13.17 4.49 -16.62
C ALA A 77 12.02 3.50 -16.87
N TYR A 78 12.30 2.32 -17.42
CA TYR A 78 11.32 1.24 -17.62
C TYR A 78 10.70 0.71 -16.32
N ALA A 79 11.37 0.90 -15.18
CA ALA A 79 10.93 0.46 -13.85
C ALA A 79 10.39 1.63 -12.99
N VAL A 80 10.30 2.83 -13.54
CA VAL A 80 9.87 4.05 -12.84
C VAL A 80 8.43 4.38 -13.17
N HIS A 81 7.62 4.58 -12.11
CA HIS A 81 6.28 5.15 -12.20
C HIS A 81 6.11 6.20 -11.12
N GLY A 82 6.18 7.48 -11.48
CA GLY A 82 6.09 8.60 -10.51
C GLY A 82 7.38 8.82 -9.71
N GLN A 83 7.33 8.62 -8.39
CA GLN A 83 8.49 8.82 -7.51
C GLN A 83 9.35 7.55 -7.45
N PRO A 84 10.58 7.56 -7.97
CA PRO A 84 11.42 6.37 -7.99
C PRO A 84 11.92 6.00 -6.58
N ASN A 85 12.04 4.69 -6.34
CA ASN A 85 12.64 4.13 -5.14
C ASN A 85 13.74 3.16 -5.53
N ILE A 86 14.91 3.27 -4.88
CA ILE A 86 16.11 2.57 -5.28
C ILE A 86 15.93 1.05 -5.27
N TYR A 87 15.29 0.47 -4.23
CA TYR A 87 15.11 -0.99 -4.18
C TYR A 87 14.22 -1.53 -5.30
N GLY A 88 13.23 -0.76 -5.77
CA GLY A 88 12.42 -1.13 -6.92
C GLY A 88 13.25 -1.22 -8.22
N LEU A 89 14.26 -0.34 -8.36
CA LEU A 89 15.19 -0.39 -9.49
C LEU A 89 16.11 -1.62 -9.41
N PHE A 90 16.65 -1.94 -8.21
CA PHE A 90 17.41 -3.18 -8.00
C PHE A 90 16.59 -4.41 -8.34
N MET A 91 15.37 -4.51 -7.82
CA MET A 91 14.46 -5.63 -8.11
C MET A 91 14.25 -5.82 -9.61
N ALA A 92 13.93 -4.74 -10.32
CA ALA A 92 13.64 -4.79 -11.75
C ALA A 92 14.90 -5.07 -12.60
N ALA A 93 16.04 -4.47 -12.25
CA ALA A 93 17.30 -4.68 -12.94
C ALA A 93 17.74 -6.15 -12.84
N CYS A 94 17.74 -6.70 -11.62
CA CYS A 94 18.12 -8.09 -11.39
C CYS A 94 17.12 -9.08 -12.03
N ALA A 95 15.82 -8.78 -11.98
CA ALA A 95 14.83 -9.63 -12.63
C ALA A 95 15.06 -9.78 -14.15
N ARG A 96 15.51 -8.74 -14.82
CA ARG A 96 15.85 -8.77 -16.25
C ARG A 96 17.13 -9.55 -16.58
N MET A 97 18.02 -9.70 -15.61
CA MET A 97 19.27 -10.45 -15.80
C MET A 97 19.09 -11.95 -15.65
N ILE A 98 18.06 -12.38 -14.92
CA ILE A 98 17.86 -13.80 -14.57
C ILE A 98 17.20 -14.52 -15.75
N GLY A 99 17.93 -15.45 -16.33
CA GLY A 99 17.45 -16.36 -17.37
C GLY A 99 16.87 -17.67 -16.83
N PRO A 100 16.54 -18.60 -17.74
CA PRO A 100 16.06 -19.92 -17.37
C PRO A 100 16.94 -20.62 -16.35
N GLY A 101 16.32 -21.28 -15.36
CA GLY A 101 17.03 -21.97 -14.27
C GLY A 101 17.68 -21.07 -13.23
N GLY A 102 17.67 -19.75 -13.44
CA GLY A 102 18.18 -18.78 -12.48
C GLY A 102 17.25 -18.59 -11.29
N ARG A 103 17.77 -18.06 -10.19
CA ARG A 103 17.05 -17.86 -8.93
C ARG A 103 17.06 -16.39 -8.51
N TYR A 104 15.93 -15.95 -8.00
CA TYR A 104 15.68 -14.58 -7.54
C TYR A 104 15.29 -14.63 -6.07
N CYS A 105 16.03 -13.91 -5.20
CA CYS A 105 15.70 -13.79 -3.79
C CYS A 105 15.97 -12.36 -3.30
N PHE A 106 14.95 -11.68 -2.87
CA PHE A 106 15.05 -10.30 -2.38
C PHE A 106 14.37 -10.16 -1.03
N ILE A 107 15.03 -9.47 -0.08
CA ILE A 107 14.39 -8.93 1.09
C ILE A 107 14.14 -7.43 0.86
N THR A 108 12.90 -6.98 0.96
CA THR A 108 12.51 -5.61 0.64
C THR A 108 11.35 -5.14 1.52
N PRO A 109 11.11 -3.83 1.60
CA PRO A 109 9.86 -3.33 2.14
C PRO A 109 8.66 -3.85 1.35
N ARG A 110 7.60 -4.19 2.05
CA ARG A 110 6.35 -4.73 1.50
C ARG A 110 5.60 -3.75 0.59
N SER A 111 5.94 -2.46 0.65
CA SER A 111 5.26 -1.40 -0.12
C SER A 111 5.37 -1.55 -1.65
N TRP A 112 6.28 -2.37 -2.19
CA TRP A 112 6.33 -2.64 -3.63
C TRP A 112 5.13 -3.45 -4.13
N MET A 113 4.46 -4.19 -3.25
CA MET A 113 3.32 -5.03 -3.61
C MET A 113 2.10 -4.21 -4.09
N SER A 114 1.75 -3.13 -3.40
CA SER A 114 0.56 -2.32 -3.66
C SER A 114 0.85 -0.86 -4.00
N GLY A 115 2.03 -0.34 -3.63
CA GLY A 115 2.37 1.06 -3.84
C GLY A 115 2.28 1.48 -5.31
N ALA A 116 1.57 2.58 -5.59
CA ALA A 116 1.37 3.08 -6.95
C ALA A 116 2.70 3.39 -7.67
N TYR A 117 3.70 3.92 -6.96
CA TYR A 117 5.00 4.24 -7.53
C TYR A 117 5.83 3.01 -7.93
N PHE A 118 5.46 1.82 -7.47
CA PHE A 118 6.14 0.56 -7.81
C PHE A 118 5.49 -0.19 -8.97
N MET A 119 4.43 0.33 -9.57
CA MET A 119 3.70 -0.37 -10.63
C MET A 119 4.62 -0.86 -11.76
N ALA A 120 5.49 0.00 -12.27
CA ALA A 120 6.40 -0.36 -13.36
C ALA A 120 7.45 -1.41 -12.93
N ALA A 121 8.06 -1.24 -11.75
CA ALA A 121 9.01 -2.21 -11.20
C ALA A 121 8.33 -3.56 -10.94
N ARG A 122 7.14 -3.56 -10.34
CA ARG A 122 6.34 -4.76 -10.05
C ARG A 122 6.00 -5.54 -11.32
N LYS A 123 5.49 -4.86 -12.35
CA LYS A 123 5.22 -5.48 -13.65
C LYS A 123 6.50 -6.05 -14.31
N CYS A 124 7.62 -5.33 -14.16
CA CYS A 124 8.90 -5.82 -14.67
C CYS A 124 9.33 -7.11 -13.96
N VAL A 125 9.27 -7.15 -12.63
CA VAL A 125 9.58 -8.37 -11.85
C VAL A 125 8.69 -9.52 -12.28
N MET A 126 7.37 -9.35 -12.27
CA MET A 126 6.41 -10.41 -12.64
C MET A 126 6.53 -10.90 -14.09
N ARG A 127 7.03 -10.04 -14.98
CA ARG A 127 7.28 -10.43 -16.38
C ARG A 127 8.46 -11.38 -16.53
N HIS A 128 9.51 -11.22 -15.72
CA HIS A 128 10.77 -11.97 -15.86
C HIS A 128 10.93 -13.10 -14.84
N ILE A 129 10.23 -12.97 -13.71
CA ILE A 129 10.32 -13.93 -12.59
C ILE A 129 8.97 -14.60 -12.37
N ALA A 130 8.96 -15.93 -12.34
CA ALA A 130 7.88 -16.71 -11.78
C ALA A 130 8.07 -16.73 -10.25
N ILE A 131 7.23 -15.99 -9.54
CA ILE A 131 7.29 -15.92 -8.07
C ILE A 131 6.82 -17.25 -7.49
N GLU A 132 7.67 -17.91 -6.72
CA GLU A 132 7.39 -19.20 -6.08
C GLU A 132 7.01 -19.05 -4.60
N CYS A 133 7.55 -18.01 -3.93
CA CYS A 133 7.28 -17.78 -2.51
C CYS A 133 7.27 -16.29 -2.16
N LEU A 134 6.34 -15.93 -1.32
CA LEU A 134 6.25 -14.62 -0.66
C LEU A 134 6.20 -14.84 0.85
N HIS A 135 7.23 -14.39 1.56
CA HIS A 135 7.29 -14.43 3.02
C HIS A 135 7.15 -13.02 3.60
N ALA A 136 6.19 -12.79 4.49
CA ALA A 136 5.99 -11.51 5.16
C ALA A 136 6.40 -11.58 6.64
N PHE A 137 7.17 -10.58 7.09
CA PHE A 137 7.46 -10.37 8.52
C PHE A 137 6.39 -9.47 9.13
N ASP A 138 5.71 -9.96 10.17
CA ASP A 138 4.63 -9.24 10.85
C ASP A 138 5.16 -8.25 11.92
N SER A 139 6.34 -8.52 12.49
CA SER A 139 7.01 -7.60 13.43
C SER A 139 8.09 -6.77 12.74
N ARG A 140 8.07 -5.46 13.03
CA ARG A 140 9.10 -4.53 12.56
C ARG A 140 10.35 -4.54 13.46
N ARG A 141 10.17 -4.84 14.75
CA ARG A 141 11.23 -4.75 15.76
C ARG A 141 12.11 -5.98 15.80
N ASP A 142 11.52 -7.16 15.58
CA ASP A 142 12.22 -8.43 15.73
C ASP A 142 12.98 -8.84 14.48
N SER A 143 12.74 -8.18 13.35
CA SER A 143 13.44 -8.47 12.09
C SER A 143 14.80 -7.76 12.00
N PHE A 144 14.97 -6.57 12.61
CA PHE A 144 16.21 -5.77 12.60
C PHE A 144 16.27 -4.94 13.89
N GLY A 145 16.61 -5.57 15.04
CA GLY A 145 16.47 -5.02 16.37
C GLY A 145 17.28 -3.75 16.71
N GLU A 146 18.28 -3.38 15.91
CA GLU A 146 19.11 -2.19 16.15
C GLU A 146 18.95 -1.12 15.06
N ASP A 147 18.45 -1.46 13.90
CA ASP A 147 18.19 -0.50 12.83
C ASP A 147 16.76 0.03 12.92
N ALA A 148 16.61 1.36 12.96
CA ALA A 148 15.32 2.07 13.01
C ALA A 148 14.47 1.89 11.72
N VAL A 149 14.38 0.67 11.17
CA VAL A 149 13.60 0.35 9.97
C VAL A 149 12.13 0.25 10.34
N LEU A 150 11.39 1.33 10.15
CA LEU A 150 9.95 1.43 10.41
C LEU A 150 9.06 0.74 9.34
N GLN A 151 9.64 -0.07 8.45
CA GLN A 151 8.93 -0.67 7.33
C GLN A 151 8.74 -2.17 7.54
N GLU A 152 7.57 -2.70 7.17
CA GLU A 152 7.35 -4.13 7.07
C GLU A 152 8.16 -4.69 5.94
N LEU A 153 8.92 -5.72 6.24
CA LEU A 153 9.76 -6.41 5.28
C LEU A 153 9.09 -7.67 4.75
N MET A 154 9.56 -8.09 3.60
CA MET A 154 9.17 -9.36 3.00
C MET A 154 10.34 -9.97 2.23
N ILE A 155 10.33 -11.28 2.11
CA ILE A 155 11.20 -12.01 1.19
C ILE A 155 10.37 -12.39 -0.03
N THR A 156 10.90 -12.11 -1.21
CA THR A 156 10.36 -12.54 -2.49
C THR A 156 11.33 -13.53 -3.10
N TRP A 157 10.86 -14.74 -3.36
CA TRP A 157 11.65 -15.80 -3.99
C TRP A 157 10.98 -16.25 -5.30
N GLY A 158 11.77 -16.54 -6.33
CA GLY A 158 11.26 -17.02 -7.61
C GLY A 158 12.34 -17.52 -8.56
N VAL A 159 11.91 -17.90 -9.74
CA VAL A 159 12.75 -18.47 -10.80
C VAL A 159 12.61 -17.66 -12.08
N GLY A 160 13.68 -17.56 -12.85
CA GLY A 160 13.68 -16.90 -14.15
C GLY A 160 12.76 -17.58 -15.16
N ARG A 161 11.95 -16.79 -15.88
CA ARG A 161 11.11 -17.26 -16.99
C ARG A 161 11.97 -17.48 -18.26
N PRO A 162 11.57 -18.34 -19.24
CA PRO A 162 10.24 -18.92 -19.35
C PRO A 162 10.15 -20.30 -18.66
N TYR A 163 9.37 -20.38 -17.59
CA TYR A 163 8.81 -21.63 -17.14
C TYR A 163 7.31 -21.58 -17.39
N ALA A 164 6.71 -22.70 -17.80
CA ALA A 164 5.29 -22.78 -18.07
C ALA A 164 4.50 -22.33 -16.82
N ASP A 165 3.80 -21.20 -16.91
CA ASP A 165 3.14 -20.55 -15.78
C ASP A 165 1.78 -21.13 -15.44
N ALA A 166 1.31 -22.11 -16.20
CA ALA A 166 -0.02 -22.67 -16.02
C ALA A 166 -0.13 -23.38 -14.65
N GLY A 167 -0.83 -22.72 -13.73
CA GLY A 167 -1.19 -23.30 -12.43
C GLY A 167 -0.12 -23.25 -11.35
N LEU A 168 0.89 -22.39 -11.45
CA LEU A 168 1.87 -22.20 -10.39
C LEU A 168 1.20 -21.62 -9.13
N ASN A 169 1.21 -22.41 -8.05
CA ASN A 169 0.88 -21.92 -6.73
C ASN A 169 2.08 -21.19 -6.12
N VAL A 170 1.83 -20.01 -5.60
CA VAL A 170 2.78 -19.26 -4.79
C VAL A 170 2.66 -19.70 -3.35
N LEU A 171 3.76 -20.00 -2.71
CA LEU A 171 3.82 -20.31 -1.29
C LEU A 171 3.80 -19.00 -0.49
N LEU A 172 2.80 -18.84 0.35
CA LEU A 172 2.67 -17.71 1.25
C LEU A 172 3.05 -18.15 2.65
N THR A 173 3.96 -17.42 3.28
CA THR A 173 4.39 -17.68 4.65
C THR A 173 4.44 -16.40 5.45
N ARG A 174 4.27 -16.46 6.76
CA ARG A 174 4.36 -15.33 7.69
C ARG A 174 5.12 -15.75 8.94
N SER A 175 5.94 -14.83 9.44
CA SER A 175 6.58 -14.98 10.75
C SER A 175 6.64 -13.64 11.47
N THR A 176 6.85 -13.66 12.78
CA THR A 176 7.09 -12.43 13.55
C THR A 176 8.49 -11.90 13.33
N GLY A 177 9.48 -12.79 13.14
CA GLY A 177 10.88 -12.43 12.94
C GLY A 177 11.69 -13.61 12.39
N ALA A 178 13.01 -13.54 12.57
CA ALA A 178 13.90 -14.60 12.09
C ALA A 178 13.78 -15.90 12.91
N SER A 179 13.39 -15.80 14.17
CA SER A 179 13.34 -16.94 15.11
C SER A 179 12.26 -17.97 14.78
N ASP A 180 11.13 -17.53 14.22
CA ASP A 180 9.99 -18.38 13.87
C ASP A 180 9.83 -18.60 12.34
N LEU A 181 10.79 -18.11 11.56
CA LEU A 181 10.80 -18.25 10.10
C LEU A 181 10.73 -19.72 9.65
N ALA A 182 11.51 -20.58 10.28
CA ALA A 182 11.61 -22.01 9.91
C ALA A 182 10.33 -22.81 10.23
N THR A 183 9.50 -22.32 11.14
CA THR A 183 8.24 -22.97 11.57
C THR A 183 7.00 -22.26 11.03
N ALA A 184 7.18 -21.26 10.17
CA ALA A 184 6.09 -20.50 9.58
C ALA A 184 5.13 -21.41 8.79
N ALA A 185 3.84 -21.27 9.04
CA ALA A 185 2.82 -22.01 8.30
C ALA A 185 2.87 -21.64 6.81
N VAL A 186 2.77 -22.64 5.95
CA VAL A 186 2.84 -22.49 4.49
C VAL A 186 1.42 -22.62 3.91
N HIS A 187 1.00 -21.64 3.13
CA HIS A 187 -0.25 -21.64 2.38
C HIS A 187 0.07 -21.52 0.89
N ALA A 188 -0.40 -22.47 0.10
CA ALA A 188 -0.27 -22.40 -1.36
C ALA A 188 -1.49 -21.73 -1.98
N MET A 189 -1.26 -20.78 -2.91
CA MET A 189 -2.34 -20.04 -3.57
C MET A 189 -1.98 -19.74 -5.03
N PRO A 190 -2.92 -19.88 -5.98
CA PRO A 190 -2.69 -19.50 -7.37
C PRO A 190 -2.31 -18.02 -7.49
N MET A 191 -1.33 -17.71 -8.35
CA MET A 191 -0.83 -16.35 -8.57
C MET A 191 -1.96 -15.38 -8.97
N GLU A 192 -2.94 -15.85 -9.73
CA GLU A 192 -4.09 -15.06 -10.19
C GLU A 192 -4.95 -14.53 -9.04
N ARG A 193 -4.96 -15.22 -7.90
CA ARG A 193 -5.65 -14.76 -6.68
C ARG A 193 -4.86 -13.74 -5.88
N LEU A 194 -3.56 -13.63 -6.14
CA LEU A 194 -2.66 -12.70 -5.46
C LEU A 194 -2.54 -11.38 -6.19
N VAL A 195 -2.73 -11.36 -7.50
CA VAL A 195 -2.54 -10.18 -8.37
C VAL A 195 -3.89 -9.58 -8.72
N SER A 196 -4.04 -8.26 -8.54
CA SER A 196 -5.23 -7.55 -9.00
C SER A 196 -5.33 -7.61 -10.54
N ASN A 197 -6.55 -7.89 -11.04
CA ASN A 197 -6.82 -7.99 -12.48
C ASN A 197 -7.07 -6.60 -13.10
N ASP A 198 -6.15 -5.66 -12.89
CA ASP A 198 -6.20 -4.29 -13.41
C ASP A 198 -4.82 -3.82 -13.89
N GLU A 199 -4.78 -2.58 -14.39
CA GLU A 199 -3.52 -1.97 -14.86
C GLU A 199 -2.44 -1.83 -13.77
N HIS A 200 -2.82 -1.85 -12.50
CA HIS A 200 -1.87 -1.67 -11.39
C HIS A 200 -1.16 -2.97 -10.99
N ALA A 201 -1.76 -4.13 -11.29
CA ALA A 201 -1.24 -5.46 -10.97
C ALA A 201 -0.73 -5.55 -9.51
N MET A 202 -1.53 -5.07 -8.56
CA MET A 202 -1.16 -5.08 -7.14
C MET A 202 -1.16 -6.51 -6.60
N LEU A 203 -0.16 -6.80 -5.77
CA LEU A 203 -0.06 -8.07 -5.06
C LEU A 203 -0.73 -7.94 -3.69
N SER A 204 -1.46 -8.96 -3.30
CA SER A 204 -2.04 -9.09 -1.96
C SER A 204 -1.56 -10.37 -1.28
N LEU A 205 -1.46 -10.35 0.05
CA LEU A 205 -1.21 -11.55 0.88
C LEU A 205 -2.47 -11.82 1.71
N PRO A 206 -3.46 -12.54 1.17
CA PRO A 206 -4.69 -12.82 1.90
C PRO A 206 -4.38 -13.54 3.21
N ALA A 207 -5.20 -13.32 4.23
CA ALA A 207 -5.19 -14.14 5.43
C ALA A 207 -5.61 -15.57 5.07
N ALA A 208 -5.19 -16.54 5.87
CA ALA A 208 -5.67 -17.91 5.73
C ALA A 208 -7.20 -17.95 5.91
N GLY A 209 -7.91 -18.50 4.94
CA GLY A 209 -9.38 -18.63 4.96
C GLY A 209 -10.05 -18.26 3.65
N ALA A 210 -11.39 -18.30 3.63
CA ALA A 210 -12.18 -17.87 2.49
C ALA A 210 -12.04 -16.35 2.30
N ASP A 211 -11.88 -15.94 1.05
CA ASP A 211 -11.87 -14.52 0.68
C ASP A 211 -13.27 -13.91 0.94
N PRO A 212 -13.43 -12.98 1.89
CA PRO A 212 -14.72 -12.39 2.20
C PRO A 212 -15.31 -11.55 1.06
N PHE A 213 -14.48 -11.21 0.08
CA PHE A 213 -14.85 -10.41 -1.11
C PHE A 213 -15.03 -11.26 -2.37
N ALA A 214 -14.95 -12.60 -2.23
CA ALA A 214 -15.12 -13.51 -3.38
C ALA A 214 -16.47 -13.24 -4.08
N GLY A 215 -16.39 -13.02 -5.40
CA GLY A 215 -17.56 -12.71 -6.23
C GLY A 215 -18.02 -11.23 -6.22
N TRP A 216 -17.36 -10.34 -5.48
CA TRP A 216 -17.66 -8.91 -5.52
C TRP A 216 -16.82 -8.20 -6.60
N ASN A 217 -17.51 -7.67 -7.59
CA ASN A 217 -16.87 -6.97 -8.72
C ASN A 217 -17.13 -5.45 -8.69
N ALA A 218 -17.99 -4.98 -7.76
CA ALA A 218 -18.30 -3.57 -7.63
C ALA A 218 -17.17 -2.85 -6.87
N THR A 219 -16.94 -1.60 -7.24
CA THR A 219 -16.00 -0.68 -6.61
C THR A 219 -16.67 0.68 -6.38
N LEU A 220 -15.98 1.65 -5.81
CA LEU A 220 -16.51 3.01 -5.65
C LEU A 220 -17.02 3.58 -7.00
N SER A 221 -16.29 3.37 -8.09
CA SER A 221 -16.66 3.86 -9.41
C SER A 221 -17.96 3.23 -9.94
N THR A 222 -18.21 1.97 -9.63
CA THR A 222 -19.47 1.27 -9.99
C THR A 222 -20.70 2.01 -9.44
N TYR A 223 -20.57 2.62 -8.26
CA TYR A 223 -21.65 3.38 -7.61
C TYR A 223 -21.58 4.89 -7.88
N GLY A 224 -20.77 5.32 -8.85
CA GLY A 224 -20.57 6.73 -9.15
C GLY A 224 -19.89 7.51 -8.02
N MET A 225 -19.20 6.82 -7.12
CA MET A 225 -18.46 7.41 -6.01
C MET A 225 -16.99 7.57 -6.37
N GLN A 226 -16.37 8.61 -5.84
CA GLN A 226 -14.95 8.92 -6.05
C GLN A 226 -14.27 9.22 -4.73
N VAL A 227 -13.04 8.71 -4.56
CA VAL A 227 -12.15 9.14 -3.48
C VAL A 227 -11.25 10.26 -3.97
N SER A 228 -11.21 11.35 -3.23
CA SER A 228 -10.39 12.54 -3.47
C SER A 228 -9.58 12.89 -2.23
N THR A 229 -8.45 13.57 -2.43
CA THR A 229 -7.65 14.10 -1.31
C THR A 229 -8.08 15.52 -1.01
N GLY A 230 -8.10 15.90 0.26
CA GLY A 230 -8.39 17.27 0.68
C GLY A 230 -7.53 18.28 -0.07
N PRO A 231 -8.11 19.29 -0.70
CA PRO A 231 -7.39 20.21 -1.58
C PRO A 231 -6.57 21.27 -0.83
N VAL A 232 -6.78 21.45 0.48
CA VAL A 232 -6.08 22.46 1.27
C VAL A 232 -4.70 21.94 1.70
N VAL A 233 -3.66 22.45 1.04
CA VAL A 233 -2.27 22.20 1.45
C VAL A 233 -1.82 23.34 2.35
N ALA A 234 -1.65 23.07 3.64
CA ALA A 234 -1.50 24.07 4.70
C ALA A 234 -0.47 25.17 4.40
N PHE A 235 0.73 24.82 3.97
CA PHE A 235 1.79 25.79 3.68
C PHE A 235 1.52 26.64 2.42
N ARG A 236 0.74 26.12 1.45
CA ARG A 236 0.35 26.86 0.24
C ARG A 236 -0.89 27.74 0.48
N ALA A 237 -1.72 27.34 1.44
CA ALA A 237 -2.96 28.01 1.80
C ALA A 237 -2.80 28.94 3.02
N ALA A 238 -1.57 29.20 3.50
CA ALA A 238 -1.30 29.95 4.73
C ALA A 238 -2.01 31.34 4.76
N ASP A 239 -2.05 32.03 3.62
CA ASP A 239 -2.68 33.34 3.49
C ASP A 239 -4.22 33.30 3.61
N TYR A 240 -4.84 32.16 3.48
CA TYR A 240 -6.29 31.97 3.55
C TYR A 240 -6.73 31.33 4.87
N ILE A 241 -5.86 30.61 5.58
CA ILE A 241 -6.18 29.93 6.84
C ILE A 241 -6.26 30.93 7.98
N ARG A 242 -7.28 30.80 8.85
CA ARG A 242 -7.56 31.69 9.98
C ARG A 242 -7.72 30.92 11.28
N GLU A 243 -7.31 31.57 12.37
CA GLU A 243 -7.45 31.00 13.71
C GLU A 243 -8.89 31.07 14.22
N ARG A 244 -9.58 32.16 13.84
CA ARG A 244 -10.94 32.44 14.29
C ARG A 244 -11.88 32.65 13.12
N LYS A 245 -13.17 32.49 13.39
CA LYS A 245 -14.21 32.83 12.43
C LYS A 245 -14.17 34.32 12.09
N GLU A 246 -14.09 34.64 10.82
CA GLU A 246 -14.13 35.97 10.25
C GLU A 246 -15.21 36.06 9.14
N ARG A 247 -15.52 37.26 8.67
CA ARG A 247 -16.42 37.42 7.52
C ARG A 247 -15.81 36.73 6.28
N GLY A 248 -16.59 35.86 5.63
CA GLY A 248 -16.18 35.10 4.44
C GLY A 248 -15.29 33.90 4.73
N THR A 249 -15.19 33.47 5.99
CA THR A 249 -14.54 32.17 6.31
C THR A 249 -15.55 31.06 6.41
N VAL A 250 -15.10 29.83 6.05
CA VAL A 250 -15.81 28.58 6.19
C VAL A 250 -15.01 27.64 7.06
N PRO A 251 -15.62 26.57 7.62
CA PRO A 251 -14.93 25.57 8.39
C PRO A 251 -13.81 24.90 7.60
N LEU A 252 -12.69 24.60 8.28
CA LEU A 252 -11.57 23.81 7.77
C LEU A 252 -11.38 22.58 8.64
N LEU A 253 -11.55 21.41 8.07
CA LEU A 253 -11.30 20.13 8.74
C LEU A 253 -9.83 19.72 8.57
N TRP A 254 -9.24 19.28 9.68
CA TRP A 254 -7.91 18.69 9.77
C TRP A 254 -8.02 17.22 10.19
N LEU A 255 -6.92 16.48 10.02
CA LEU A 255 -6.81 15.09 10.45
C LEU A 255 -7.32 14.86 11.91
N GLN A 256 -7.07 15.80 12.82
CA GLN A 256 -7.43 15.69 14.25
C GLN A 256 -8.94 15.75 14.51
N HIS A 257 -9.72 16.31 13.58
CA HIS A 257 -11.18 16.38 13.72
C HIS A 257 -11.86 15.02 13.43
N VAL A 258 -11.18 14.11 12.72
CA VAL A 258 -11.74 12.83 12.31
C VAL A 258 -11.28 11.74 13.27
N SER A 259 -12.22 11.10 13.93
CA SER A 259 -12.04 9.90 14.73
C SER A 259 -12.82 8.75 14.10
N GLN A 260 -12.72 7.54 14.67
CA GLN A 260 -13.48 6.41 14.19
C GLN A 260 -14.98 6.68 14.32
N GLN A 261 -15.68 6.72 13.20
CA GLN A 261 -17.11 6.98 13.07
C GLN A 261 -17.61 8.33 13.62
N SER A 262 -16.72 9.27 13.92
CA SER A 262 -17.14 10.60 14.39
C SER A 262 -16.25 11.73 13.90
N ILE A 263 -16.86 12.91 13.72
CA ILE A 263 -16.18 14.15 13.40
C ILE A 263 -16.50 15.16 14.50
N LYS A 264 -15.46 15.70 15.11
CA LYS A 264 -15.59 16.74 16.12
C LYS A 264 -14.97 18.04 15.63
N TRP A 265 -15.76 19.10 15.53
CA TRP A 265 -15.33 20.45 15.13
C TRP A 265 -16.20 21.47 15.87
N PRO A 266 -15.65 22.57 16.39
CA PRO A 266 -14.20 22.82 16.53
C PRO A 266 -13.58 21.99 17.66
N ILE A 267 -12.24 21.92 17.69
CA ILE A 267 -11.46 21.36 18.80
C ILE A 267 -10.50 22.38 19.42
N ASP A 268 -10.49 23.61 18.90
CA ASP A 268 -9.69 24.76 19.39
C ASP A 268 -8.17 24.52 19.47
N LYS A 269 -7.67 23.52 18.72
CA LYS A 269 -6.24 23.16 18.68
C LYS A 269 -5.55 23.46 17.37
N LYS A 270 -6.30 23.95 16.39
CA LYS A 270 -5.83 24.24 15.03
C LYS A 270 -6.46 25.51 14.50
N ARG A 271 -5.94 26.02 13.39
CA ARG A 271 -6.59 27.06 12.61
C ARG A 271 -7.73 26.43 11.82
N GLU A 272 -8.93 26.54 12.34
CA GLU A 272 -10.10 25.74 11.92
C GLU A 272 -11.01 26.49 10.95
N HIS A 273 -10.53 27.58 10.36
CA HIS A 273 -11.28 28.39 9.41
C HIS A 273 -10.42 28.70 8.17
N ILE A 274 -11.04 28.80 7.01
CA ILE A 274 -10.39 29.19 5.76
C ILE A 274 -11.25 30.19 5.01
N LYS A 275 -10.63 31.23 4.43
CA LYS A 275 -11.33 32.23 3.59
C LYS A 275 -11.82 31.57 2.30
N ALA A 276 -13.14 31.65 2.06
CA ALA A 276 -13.77 31.24 0.82
C ALA A 276 -13.95 32.46 -0.07
N THR A 277 -13.09 32.63 -1.06
CA THR A 277 -13.08 33.69 -2.04
C THR A 277 -13.05 33.14 -3.44
N ALA A 278 -13.25 33.92 -4.47
CA ALA A 278 -13.10 33.44 -5.85
C ALA A 278 -11.71 32.86 -6.14
N VAL A 279 -10.66 33.41 -5.51
CA VAL A 279 -9.28 32.95 -5.68
C VAL A 279 -9.02 31.60 -4.95
N SER A 280 -9.68 31.40 -3.81
CA SER A 280 -9.52 30.17 -3.00
C SER A 280 -10.59 29.10 -3.30
N ALA A 281 -11.52 29.36 -4.22
CA ALA A 281 -12.64 28.45 -4.52
C ALA A 281 -12.20 27.03 -4.89
N TRP A 282 -11.06 26.87 -5.56
CA TRP A 282 -10.52 25.56 -5.94
C TRP A 282 -10.08 24.70 -4.74
N MET A 283 -9.88 25.31 -3.57
CA MET A 283 -9.58 24.64 -2.31
C MET A 283 -10.84 24.25 -1.52
N MET A 284 -12.01 24.60 -2.00
CA MET A 284 -13.27 24.34 -1.30
C MET A 284 -13.91 23.06 -1.79
N VAL A 285 -14.50 22.34 -0.86
CA VAL A 285 -15.30 21.13 -1.13
C VAL A 285 -16.76 21.46 -0.83
N ARG A 286 -17.69 20.97 -1.66
CA ARG A 286 -19.12 21.14 -1.41
C ARG A 286 -19.51 20.54 -0.06
N ASN A 287 -20.25 21.29 0.72
CA ASN A 287 -20.74 20.87 2.03
C ASN A 287 -21.98 19.97 1.86
N GLN A 288 -21.75 18.64 1.87
CA GLN A 288 -22.75 17.62 1.58
C GLN A 288 -22.42 16.33 2.27
N PRO A 289 -23.33 15.34 2.38
CA PRO A 289 -23.02 14.03 2.89
C PRO A 289 -21.87 13.37 2.14
N MET A 290 -20.86 12.89 2.89
CA MET A 290 -19.67 12.22 2.37
C MET A 290 -19.04 11.35 3.46
N VAL A 291 -18.08 10.53 3.09
CA VAL A 291 -17.21 9.84 4.06
C VAL A 291 -15.87 10.57 4.11
N VAL A 292 -15.48 11.05 5.28
CA VAL A 292 -14.18 11.69 5.52
C VAL A 292 -13.27 10.72 6.26
N MET A 293 -12.00 10.61 5.83
CA MET A 293 -11.06 9.66 6.41
C MET A 293 -9.66 10.25 6.55
N ARG A 294 -8.91 9.73 7.52
CA ARG A 294 -7.50 10.05 7.67
C ARG A 294 -6.69 9.37 6.57
N ARG A 295 -5.79 10.12 5.96
CA ARG A 295 -4.85 9.59 4.98
C ARG A 295 -3.70 8.83 5.63
N PHE A 296 -3.36 9.20 6.87
CA PHE A 296 -2.32 8.55 7.67
C PHE A 296 -2.96 7.86 8.86
N SER A 297 -2.65 6.59 9.00
CA SER A 297 -3.06 5.76 10.12
C SER A 297 -1.85 4.96 10.58
N PRO A 298 -1.39 5.15 11.82
CA PRO A 298 -0.42 4.26 12.43
C PRO A 298 -0.90 2.81 12.35
N LYS A 299 0.02 1.87 12.24
CA LYS A 299 -0.37 0.44 12.16
C LYS A 299 -0.84 -0.10 13.50
N GLU A 300 -0.42 0.56 14.55
CA GLU A 300 -0.81 0.32 15.94
C GLU A 300 -2.25 0.75 16.19
N ASP A 301 -2.84 1.57 15.30
CA ASP A 301 -4.26 1.90 15.39
C ASP A 301 -5.10 0.63 15.27
N GLN A 302 -6.17 0.58 16.06
CA GLN A 302 -7.08 -0.57 16.10
C GLN A 302 -7.67 -0.92 14.73
N ARG A 303 -7.78 0.06 13.83
CA ARG A 303 -8.19 -0.09 12.43
C ARG A 303 -7.29 0.71 11.49
N ARG A 304 -7.00 0.13 10.35
CA ARG A 304 -6.21 0.78 9.28
C ARG A 304 -6.91 1.98 8.66
N ILE A 305 -8.22 1.93 8.57
CA ILE A 305 -9.02 3.04 8.06
C ILE A 305 -9.72 3.73 9.23
N THR A 306 -9.26 4.94 9.55
CA THR A 306 -9.97 5.83 10.46
C THR A 306 -10.84 6.75 9.62
N CYS A 307 -12.15 6.53 9.62
CA CYS A 307 -13.10 7.30 8.84
C CYS A 307 -14.40 7.57 9.63
N ALA A 308 -15.12 8.56 9.15
CA ALA A 308 -16.41 8.95 9.72
C ALA A 308 -17.39 9.42 8.63
N PRO A 309 -18.69 9.15 8.78
CA PRO A 309 -19.71 9.78 7.95
C PRO A 309 -19.83 11.27 8.31
N TYR A 310 -19.99 12.11 7.31
CA TYR A 310 -20.17 13.56 7.46
C TYR A 310 -21.50 14.00 6.87
N GLY A 311 -22.20 14.93 7.55
CA GLY A 311 -23.44 15.52 7.06
C GLY A 311 -24.64 14.56 7.03
N CYS A 312 -24.59 13.48 7.82
CA CYS A 312 -25.59 12.40 7.73
C CYS A 312 -26.77 12.55 8.71
N ASN A 313 -26.62 13.36 9.76
CA ASN A 313 -27.61 13.57 10.82
C ASN A 313 -28.05 15.04 10.90
N ASN A 314 -28.09 15.75 9.78
CA ASN A 314 -28.23 17.21 9.72
C ASN A 314 -27.10 17.95 10.46
N ASP A 315 -25.95 17.33 10.54
CA ASP A 315 -24.75 17.78 11.25
C ASP A 315 -23.69 18.38 10.30
N CYS A 316 -24.10 18.82 9.10
CA CYS A 316 -23.24 19.60 8.23
C CYS A 316 -22.74 20.86 8.96
N LEU A 317 -21.45 21.14 8.81
CA LEU A 317 -20.86 22.37 9.31
C LEU A 317 -21.46 23.60 8.59
N PRO A 318 -21.37 24.82 9.16
CA PRO A 318 -21.98 26.00 8.54
C PRO A 318 -21.40 26.35 7.16
N GLY A 319 -22.26 26.74 6.23
CA GLY A 319 -21.92 27.22 4.89
C GLY A 319 -22.13 26.19 3.78
N ASP A 320 -22.08 26.65 2.52
CA ASP A 320 -22.29 25.80 1.34
C ASP A 320 -21.05 25.00 0.94
N VAL A 321 -19.89 25.40 1.46
CA VAL A 321 -18.59 24.77 1.20
C VAL A 321 -17.77 24.67 2.49
N ILE A 322 -16.84 23.73 2.52
CA ILE A 322 -15.87 23.53 3.61
C ILE A 322 -14.46 23.34 3.04
N GLY A 323 -13.45 23.58 3.85
CA GLY A 323 -12.08 23.18 3.55
C GLY A 323 -11.78 21.79 4.12
N LEU A 324 -11.07 20.97 3.34
CA LEU A 324 -10.49 19.71 3.80
C LEU A 324 -8.98 19.76 3.62
N GLU A 325 -8.23 19.55 4.68
CA GLU A 325 -6.76 19.58 4.65
C GLU A 325 -6.21 18.30 3.99
N ASN A 326 -5.04 18.36 3.36
CA ASN A 326 -4.48 17.32 2.49
C ASN A 326 -4.05 16.01 3.18
N HIS A 327 -4.09 15.95 4.51
CA HIS A 327 -3.96 14.71 5.28
C HIS A 327 -5.30 13.98 5.47
N LEU A 328 -6.38 14.52 4.86
CA LEU A 328 -7.67 13.86 4.74
C LEU A 328 -7.90 13.38 3.31
N ASN A 329 -8.51 12.22 3.17
CA ASN A 329 -9.22 11.79 1.98
C ASN A 329 -10.72 11.88 2.23
N TYR A 330 -11.51 12.02 1.17
CA TYR A 330 -12.96 11.99 1.28
C TYR A 330 -13.57 11.24 0.09
N ILE A 331 -14.67 10.51 0.38
CA ILE A 331 -15.44 9.81 -0.65
C ILE A 331 -16.73 10.58 -0.84
N HIS A 332 -17.00 10.93 -2.06
CA HIS A 332 -18.16 11.73 -2.48
C HIS A 332 -18.70 11.24 -3.82
N ARG A 333 -19.88 11.70 -4.23
CA ARG A 333 -20.44 11.46 -5.56
C ARG A 333 -20.28 12.72 -6.41
N PRO A 334 -19.34 12.76 -7.39
CA PRO A 334 -19.20 13.90 -8.31
C PRO A 334 -20.49 14.13 -9.08
N GLY A 335 -20.92 15.41 -9.14
CA GLY A 335 -22.14 15.78 -9.86
C GLY A 335 -23.46 15.33 -9.21
N GLY A 336 -23.40 14.71 -8.02
CA GLY A 336 -24.57 14.21 -7.30
C GLY A 336 -24.45 14.33 -5.79
N LEU A 337 -25.30 13.61 -5.08
CA LEU A 337 -25.31 13.51 -3.63
C LEU A 337 -25.22 12.03 -3.22
N MET A 338 -24.53 11.78 -2.12
CA MET A 338 -24.67 10.53 -1.38
C MET A 338 -25.87 10.68 -0.43
N SER A 339 -26.67 9.62 -0.26
CA SER A 339 -27.64 9.64 0.82
C SER A 339 -26.95 9.50 2.18
N PRO A 340 -27.56 9.97 3.28
CA PRO A 340 -27.02 9.76 4.62
C PRO A 340 -26.75 8.29 4.93
N ASP A 341 -27.63 7.38 4.48
CA ASP A 341 -27.47 5.93 4.71
C ASP A 341 -26.33 5.34 3.90
N GLU A 342 -26.12 5.79 2.65
CA GLU A 342 -24.96 5.40 1.85
C GLU A 342 -23.66 5.83 2.55
N ALA A 343 -23.57 7.07 3.03
CA ALA A 343 -22.36 7.58 3.69
C ALA A 343 -22.10 6.87 5.03
N ARG A 344 -23.13 6.63 5.85
CA ARG A 344 -23.01 5.86 7.09
C ARG A 344 -22.58 4.43 6.84
N GLY A 345 -23.25 3.76 5.90
CA GLY A 345 -22.99 2.36 5.58
C GLY A 345 -21.60 2.16 4.98
N LEU A 346 -21.19 3.02 4.05
CA LEU A 346 -19.85 2.96 3.48
C LEU A 346 -18.78 3.26 4.55
N SER A 347 -19.00 4.24 5.42
CA SER A 347 -18.07 4.54 6.52
C SER A 347 -17.95 3.35 7.49
N ALA A 348 -19.05 2.74 7.87
CA ALA A 348 -19.06 1.57 8.74
C ALA A 348 -18.37 0.38 8.06
N PHE A 349 -18.67 0.11 6.79
CA PHE A 349 -18.04 -0.96 6.03
C PHE A 349 -16.52 -0.78 5.97
N LEU A 350 -16.04 0.43 5.62
CA LEU A 350 -14.61 0.75 5.57
C LEU A 350 -13.90 0.62 6.92
N ALA A 351 -14.61 0.89 8.02
CA ALA A 351 -14.10 0.77 9.38
C ALA A 351 -14.16 -0.64 9.96
N SER A 352 -14.82 -1.59 9.28
CA SER A 352 -15.05 -2.94 9.77
C SER A 352 -13.78 -3.79 9.81
N LYS A 353 -13.84 -4.85 10.62
CA LYS A 353 -12.76 -5.85 10.71
C LYS A 353 -12.49 -6.51 9.36
N VAL A 354 -13.51 -6.78 8.57
CA VAL A 354 -13.40 -7.43 7.25
C VAL A 354 -12.51 -6.58 6.31
N VAL A 355 -12.74 -5.27 6.27
CA VAL A 355 -11.94 -4.35 5.46
C VAL A 355 -10.57 -4.11 6.10
N ASP A 356 -10.47 -4.05 7.42
CA ASP A 356 -9.20 -3.92 8.12
C ASP A 356 -8.25 -5.08 7.80
N ASP A 357 -8.74 -6.32 7.88
CA ASP A 357 -7.98 -7.52 7.56
C ASP A 357 -7.50 -7.49 6.09
N HIS A 358 -8.38 -7.08 5.17
CA HIS A 358 -8.04 -6.94 3.76
C HIS A 358 -6.95 -5.87 3.53
N PHE A 359 -7.10 -4.68 4.14
CA PHE A 359 -6.08 -3.64 4.02
C PHE A 359 -4.75 -4.01 4.68
N ARG A 360 -4.76 -4.76 5.77
CA ARG A 360 -3.55 -5.30 6.38
C ARG A 360 -2.89 -6.36 5.49
N ALA A 361 -3.67 -7.08 4.72
CA ALA A 361 -3.16 -8.02 3.72
C ALA A 361 -2.53 -7.31 2.51
N LEU A 362 -3.12 -6.20 2.05
CA LEU A 362 -2.64 -5.42 0.90
C LEU A 362 -1.51 -4.45 1.26
N ALA A 363 -1.70 -3.67 2.34
CA ALA A 363 -0.94 -2.46 2.56
C ALA A 363 0.35 -2.69 3.35
N GLY A 364 1.48 -2.53 2.68
CA GLY A 364 2.80 -2.40 3.30
C GLY A 364 3.15 -0.98 3.78
N SER A 365 2.27 0.02 3.58
CA SER A 365 2.53 1.42 3.94
C SER A 365 1.70 1.90 5.12
N THR A 366 2.16 2.96 5.80
CA THR A 366 1.39 3.67 6.85
C THR A 366 0.28 4.55 6.28
N GLN A 367 0.25 4.75 4.96
CA GLN A 367 -0.75 5.56 4.28
C GLN A 367 -1.87 4.68 3.73
N VAL A 368 -3.10 5.12 3.89
CA VAL A 368 -4.25 4.59 3.16
C VAL A 368 -4.29 5.31 1.81
N ASN A 369 -3.82 4.65 0.76
CA ASN A 369 -3.73 5.24 -0.56
C ASN A 369 -5.09 5.27 -1.25
N ALA A 370 -5.37 6.38 -1.96
CA ALA A 370 -6.60 6.50 -2.74
C ALA A 370 -6.74 5.41 -3.82
N THR A 371 -5.63 4.89 -4.36
CA THR A 371 -5.62 3.80 -5.33
C THR A 371 -6.14 2.49 -4.72
N GLU A 372 -5.68 2.14 -3.50
CA GLU A 372 -6.16 0.95 -2.78
C GLU A 372 -7.66 1.05 -2.47
N LEU A 373 -8.13 2.24 -2.07
CA LEU A 373 -9.56 2.48 -1.83
C LEU A 373 -10.42 2.36 -3.10
N ARG A 374 -9.90 2.81 -4.26
CA ARG A 374 -10.63 2.71 -5.55
C ARG A 374 -10.83 1.29 -6.01
N GLN A 375 -9.93 0.40 -5.60
CA GLN A 375 -9.92 -1.01 -6.00
C GLN A 375 -10.54 -1.94 -4.96
N LEU A 376 -10.90 -1.39 -3.79
CA LEU A 376 -11.57 -2.18 -2.76
C LEU A 376 -12.89 -2.75 -3.31
N PRO A 377 -13.06 -4.09 -3.30
CA PRO A 377 -14.34 -4.68 -3.63
C PRO A 377 -15.42 -4.24 -2.63
N LEU A 378 -16.56 -3.84 -3.17
CA LEU A 378 -17.70 -3.39 -2.37
C LEU A 378 -18.87 -4.36 -2.51
N PRO A 379 -19.65 -4.58 -1.43
CA PRO A 379 -20.91 -5.30 -1.53
C PRO A 379 -21.93 -4.49 -2.35
N PRO A 380 -23.05 -5.07 -2.77
CA PRO A 380 -24.12 -4.33 -3.43
C PRO A 380 -24.51 -3.07 -2.66
N LEU A 381 -24.86 -2.01 -3.39
CA LEU A 381 -25.20 -0.72 -2.77
C LEU A 381 -26.34 -0.83 -1.74
N ALA A 382 -27.32 -1.70 -2.01
CA ALA A 382 -28.41 -1.97 -1.06
C ALA A 382 -27.90 -2.53 0.28
N VAL A 383 -26.82 -3.33 0.26
CA VAL A 383 -26.19 -3.86 1.49
C VAL A 383 -25.48 -2.72 2.25
N LEU A 384 -24.79 -1.82 1.54
CA LEU A 384 -24.20 -0.64 2.18
C LEU A 384 -25.27 0.24 2.84
N VAL A 385 -26.39 0.47 2.16
CA VAL A 385 -27.54 1.22 2.72
C VAL A 385 -28.09 0.52 3.96
N ALA A 386 -28.30 -0.81 3.90
CA ALA A 386 -28.78 -1.59 5.05
C ALA A 386 -27.82 -1.50 6.26
N ILE A 387 -26.49 -1.54 6.03
CA ILE A 387 -25.51 -1.30 7.08
C ILE A 387 -25.70 0.09 7.68
N GLY A 388 -25.86 1.12 6.83
CA GLY A 388 -26.04 2.51 7.28
C GLY A 388 -27.31 2.75 8.12
N GLN A 389 -28.36 1.99 7.84
CA GLN A 389 -29.61 2.01 8.62
C GLN A 389 -29.48 1.24 9.95
N ALA A 390 -28.67 0.18 9.97
CA ALA A 390 -28.49 -0.68 11.15
C ALA A 390 -27.49 -0.11 12.17
N VAL A 391 -26.55 0.72 11.73
CA VAL A 391 -25.51 1.30 12.60
C VAL A 391 -26.11 2.42 13.46
N PRO A 392 -26.00 2.33 14.80
CA PRO A 392 -26.53 3.36 15.69
C PRO A 392 -25.79 4.69 15.55
N PRO A 393 -26.35 5.81 16.01
CA PRO A 393 -25.62 7.06 16.14
C PRO A 393 -24.42 6.90 17.08
N ASN A 394 -23.24 7.41 16.65
CA ASN A 394 -21.97 7.29 17.41
C ASN A 394 -21.60 5.83 17.78
N PRO A 395 -21.48 4.93 16.81
CA PRO A 395 -21.26 3.51 17.07
C PRO A 395 -19.87 3.24 17.63
N SER A 396 -19.78 2.25 18.49
CA SER A 396 -18.51 1.63 18.85
C SER A 396 -17.98 0.78 17.66
N ILE A 397 -16.72 0.40 17.70
CA ILE A 397 -16.14 -0.52 16.70
C ILE A 397 -16.87 -1.87 16.71
N ALA A 398 -17.31 -2.34 17.89
CA ALA A 398 -18.06 -3.58 18.02
C ALA A 398 -19.44 -3.48 17.36
N ASP A 399 -20.13 -2.33 17.48
CA ASP A 399 -21.41 -2.10 16.80
C ASP A 399 -21.24 -2.09 15.28
N VAL A 400 -20.17 -1.46 14.79
CA VAL A 400 -19.82 -1.47 13.36
C VAL A 400 -19.59 -2.89 12.86
N ASP A 401 -18.74 -3.67 13.53
CA ASP A 401 -18.42 -5.03 13.12
C ASP A 401 -19.69 -5.92 13.13
N LYS A 402 -20.55 -5.77 14.14
CA LYS A 402 -21.81 -6.50 14.25
C LYS A 402 -22.78 -6.16 13.12
N ALA A 403 -22.98 -4.87 12.83
CA ALA A 403 -23.87 -4.43 11.77
C ALA A 403 -23.42 -4.92 10.39
N VAL A 404 -22.10 -4.81 10.11
CA VAL A 404 -21.50 -5.28 8.87
C VAL A 404 -21.62 -6.80 8.74
N ALA A 405 -21.30 -7.57 9.81
CA ALA A 405 -21.37 -9.03 9.77
C ALA A 405 -22.79 -9.52 9.50
N ILE A 406 -23.82 -8.95 10.15
CA ILE A 406 -25.23 -9.29 9.94
C ILE A 406 -25.64 -9.01 8.49
N ALA A 407 -25.35 -7.83 7.96
CA ALA A 407 -25.73 -7.46 6.61
C ALA A 407 -25.08 -8.34 5.54
N LEU A 408 -23.80 -8.67 5.72
CA LEU A 408 -23.07 -9.56 4.80
C LEU A 408 -23.60 -11.00 4.86
N ALA A 409 -23.87 -11.54 6.05
CA ALA A 409 -24.44 -12.88 6.22
C ALA A 409 -25.81 -12.98 5.57
N SER A 410 -26.67 -11.97 5.74
CA SER A 410 -27.98 -11.91 5.11
C SER A 410 -27.89 -11.88 3.59
N TYR A 411 -26.96 -11.13 3.04
CA TYR A 411 -26.72 -11.10 1.59
C TYR A 411 -26.22 -12.45 1.05
N GLN A 412 -25.27 -13.09 1.74
CA GLN A 412 -24.74 -14.40 1.34
C GLN A 412 -25.83 -15.49 1.38
N ALA A 413 -26.68 -15.48 2.40
CA ALA A 413 -27.82 -16.41 2.51
C ALA A 413 -28.81 -16.24 1.35
N GLN A 414 -29.10 -15.00 0.95
CA GLN A 414 -29.96 -14.71 -0.20
C GLN A 414 -29.33 -15.15 -1.52
N ALA A 415 -28.03 -14.91 -1.71
CA ALA A 415 -27.31 -15.33 -2.90
C ALA A 415 -27.16 -16.85 -3.04
N ALA A 416 -27.20 -17.59 -1.93
CA ALA A 416 -27.19 -19.07 -1.93
C ALA A 416 -28.56 -19.71 -2.14
N ALA A 417 -29.63 -18.94 -1.95
CA ALA A 417 -31.02 -19.42 -2.09
C ALA A 417 -31.65 -19.13 -3.47
N GLY A 418 -31.02 -18.29 -4.28
CA GLY A 418 -31.46 -17.97 -5.65
C GLY A 418 -30.50 -18.53 -6.70
#